data_4a1326c760eb3da115147c10c65b35b6
#
_entry.id   4a1326c760eb3da115147c10c65b35b6
#
_cell.length_a   1.000
_cell.length_b   1.000
_cell.length_c   1.000
_cell.angle_alpha   90.00
_cell.angle_beta   90.00
_cell.angle_gamma   90.00
#
_symmetry.space_group_name_H-M   'P 1'
#
loop_
_entity.id
_entity.type
_entity.pdbx_description
1 polymer ?
#
loop_
_entity_poly.entity_id
_entity_poly.type
_entity_poly.pdbx_seq_one_letter_code
_entity_poly.pdbx_strand_id
1 'polypeptide(L)'
;MKVKKYDQFNESVYQAKLANGLTVTMLPKTGYHKTYATLTTNYGSIDNTFVPAGSTELQRFPDGIAHFLEHKMFEKADHDAFQIFGQYGASANAFTSFTKTSYLLSATRHLKENLTTLLDFVQDPYFSTATVEKEKGIIGQEIEMYDDDPSWRLYFGMIGNLYPNHPLQYDIAGTTDSIAKITADDLYAAYRTFYHPENMTLFVVGNFDPDEVLALVKANQDAKDFTAFQPIERKIPETAADGHDIIPYRTIDMPVNRAKSIVGVKGLVPIESGAAALKYRAAVNVLLELLFGDTSADYLRLYDQGIIDDTFGYDFELQNGFNFVTFSGETDDPAQFDTAIIDVLENWRRSVVDQDDALALVKKEMIGRVVFMANSLEAVANRYDQRLFGTATIFDEPAVIDSLTLDDLTAVAEQLLQSQAISEYQIRPQAKN
;
A
#
# COMPACT_ATOMS: atom_id res chain seq x y z
N MET A 1 10.64 5.21 26.16
CA MET A 1 9.44 5.49 25.37
C MET A 1 9.40 6.97 25.02
N LYS A 2 9.16 7.33 23.76
CA LYS A 2 8.93 8.71 23.29
C LYS A 2 7.41 8.93 23.19
N VAL A 3 6.96 10.19 23.45
CA VAL A 3 5.54 10.54 23.35
C VAL A 3 5.40 11.75 22.46
N LYS A 4 4.54 11.66 21.44
CA LYS A 4 4.12 12.79 20.59
C LYS A 4 2.66 13.11 20.89
N LYS A 5 2.39 14.33 21.33
CA LYS A 5 1.04 14.79 21.67
C LYS A 5 0.44 15.57 20.50
N TYR A 6 -0.83 15.37 20.27
CA TYR A 6 -1.65 16.07 19.29
C TYR A 6 -2.82 16.73 20.01
N ASP A 7 -2.55 17.88 20.67
CA ASP A 7 -3.50 18.55 21.56
C ASP A 7 -4.83 18.87 20.87
N GLN A 8 -4.79 19.22 19.58
CA GLN A 8 -5.99 19.50 18.79
C GLN A 8 -6.92 18.29 18.61
N PHE A 9 -6.40 17.06 18.75
CA PHE A 9 -7.15 15.83 18.67
C PHE A 9 -7.33 15.15 20.03
N ASN A 10 -6.72 15.69 21.08
CA ASN A 10 -6.62 15.06 22.38
C ASN A 10 -6.04 13.63 22.32
N GLU A 11 -5.06 13.42 21.44
CA GLU A 11 -4.44 12.13 21.18
C GLU A 11 -2.95 12.14 21.54
N SER A 12 -2.42 10.99 21.89
CA SER A 12 -0.99 10.83 22.19
C SER A 12 -0.47 9.53 21.58
N VAL A 13 0.58 9.64 20.75
CA VAL A 13 1.27 8.50 20.16
C VAL A 13 2.52 8.20 20.97
N TYR A 14 2.63 6.96 21.40
CA TYR A 14 3.76 6.43 22.17
C TYR A 14 4.63 5.57 21.26
N GLN A 15 5.93 5.77 21.29
CA GLN A 15 6.88 4.99 20.48
C GLN A 15 8.07 4.50 21.31
N ALA A 16 8.44 3.24 21.09
CA ALA A 16 9.63 2.64 21.67
C ALA A 16 10.34 1.77 20.61
N LYS A 17 11.66 1.73 20.63
CA LYS A 17 12.47 0.74 19.91
C LYS A 17 13.04 -0.22 20.95
N LEU A 18 12.79 -1.52 20.77
CA LEU A 18 13.26 -2.57 21.67
C LEU A 18 14.72 -2.93 21.40
N ALA A 19 15.34 -3.70 22.30
CA ALA A 19 16.74 -4.09 22.18
C ALA A 19 17.04 -4.94 20.93
N ASN A 20 16.07 -5.75 20.49
CA ASN A 20 16.14 -6.53 19.25
C ASN A 20 15.81 -5.73 17.98
N GLY A 21 15.56 -4.42 18.12
CA GLY A 21 15.28 -3.52 17.01
C GLY A 21 13.81 -3.32 16.66
N LEU A 22 12.88 -4.13 17.18
CA LEU A 22 11.44 -3.96 16.92
C LEU A 22 10.98 -2.56 17.32
N THR A 23 10.37 -1.85 16.38
CA THR A 23 9.70 -0.58 16.66
C THR A 23 8.27 -0.85 17.11
N VAL A 24 7.88 -0.32 18.27
CA VAL A 24 6.53 -0.42 18.83
C VAL A 24 5.92 0.97 18.87
N THR A 25 4.83 1.16 18.13
CA THR A 25 4.04 2.39 18.11
C THR A 25 2.66 2.12 18.67
N MET A 26 2.21 2.92 19.60
CA MET A 26 0.97 2.71 20.34
C MET A 26 0.14 3.99 20.36
N LEU A 27 -1.14 3.87 20.05
CA LEU A 27 -2.12 4.94 20.15
C LEU A 27 -3.29 4.50 21.05
N PRO A 28 -3.24 4.76 22.35
CA PRO A 28 -4.36 4.46 23.23
C PRO A 28 -5.53 5.40 22.94
N LYS A 29 -6.72 4.81 22.69
CA LYS A 29 -7.98 5.53 22.43
C LYS A 29 -9.01 5.16 23.50
N THR A 30 -9.13 6.01 24.52
CA THR A 30 -10.14 5.83 25.58
C THR A 30 -11.55 5.93 25.01
N GLY A 31 -12.46 5.05 25.48
CA GLY A 31 -13.84 5.01 25.00
C GLY A 31 -14.10 4.06 23.84
N TYR A 32 -13.06 3.50 23.24
CA TYR A 32 -13.22 2.41 22.27
C TYR A 32 -13.30 1.06 22.98
N HIS A 33 -14.14 0.15 22.49
CA HIS A 33 -14.21 -1.23 22.97
C HIS A 33 -13.32 -2.19 22.18
N LYS A 34 -12.84 -1.74 21.03
CA LYS A 34 -12.03 -2.50 20.09
C LYS A 34 -10.57 -2.08 20.19
N THR A 35 -9.67 -3.03 20.00
CA THR A 35 -8.26 -2.80 19.75
C THR A 35 -7.89 -3.42 18.41
N TYR A 36 -7.09 -2.70 17.64
CA TYR A 36 -6.54 -3.14 16.38
C TYR A 36 -5.02 -3.10 16.46
N ALA A 37 -4.37 -4.12 15.97
CA ALA A 37 -2.91 -4.17 15.92
C ALA A 37 -2.41 -4.72 14.59
N THR A 38 -1.30 -4.16 14.11
CA THR A 38 -0.58 -4.65 12.93
C THR A 38 0.87 -4.93 13.27
N LEU A 39 1.39 -6.07 12.81
CA LEU A 39 2.82 -6.36 12.79
C LEU A 39 3.27 -6.40 11.34
N THR A 40 4.03 -5.40 10.92
CA THR A 40 4.41 -5.15 9.53
C THR A 40 5.89 -5.40 9.33
N THR A 41 6.27 -6.15 8.30
CA THR A 41 7.63 -6.25 7.80
C THR A 41 7.80 -5.41 6.53
N ASN A 42 8.97 -4.79 6.35
CA ASN A 42 9.33 -4.06 5.13
C ASN A 42 9.80 -5.04 4.04
N TYR A 43 8.88 -5.89 3.60
CA TYR A 43 9.04 -6.88 2.56
C TYR A 43 7.76 -6.97 1.73
N GLY A 44 7.83 -6.67 0.46
CA GLY A 44 6.69 -6.67 -0.44
C GLY A 44 7.00 -7.35 -1.79
N SER A 45 6.05 -7.31 -2.70
CA SER A 45 6.15 -8.04 -3.97
C SER A 45 7.30 -7.59 -4.87
N ILE A 46 7.78 -6.34 -4.74
CA ILE A 46 8.92 -5.84 -5.52
C ILE A 46 10.28 -6.33 -5.01
N ASP A 47 10.34 -6.88 -3.81
CA ASP A 47 11.57 -7.34 -3.17
C ASP A 47 11.91 -8.78 -3.61
N ASN A 48 11.98 -9.04 -4.90
CA ASN A 48 12.23 -10.34 -5.49
C ASN A 48 13.70 -10.62 -5.82
N THR A 49 14.58 -9.62 -5.63
CA THR A 49 16.02 -9.76 -5.89
C THR A 49 16.78 -9.15 -4.71
N PHE A 50 17.42 -10.00 -3.91
CA PHE A 50 18.10 -9.60 -2.68
C PHE A 50 19.23 -10.56 -2.30
N VAL A 51 20.08 -10.16 -1.37
CA VAL A 51 21.10 -11.01 -0.75
C VAL A 51 20.46 -11.73 0.45
N PRO A 52 20.26 -13.06 0.42
CA PRO A 52 19.70 -13.81 1.54
C PRO A 52 20.56 -13.71 2.80
N ALA A 53 19.91 -13.68 3.98
CA ALA A 53 20.63 -13.68 5.25
C ALA A 53 21.60 -14.88 5.34
N GLY A 54 22.87 -14.59 5.69
CA GLY A 54 23.95 -15.57 5.71
C GLY A 54 24.62 -15.83 4.36
N SER A 55 24.19 -15.14 3.28
CA SER A 55 24.84 -15.15 1.95
C SER A 55 25.58 -13.83 1.70
N THR A 56 26.40 -13.83 0.64
CA THR A 56 27.03 -12.62 0.08
C THR A 56 26.65 -12.42 -1.39
N GLU A 57 25.83 -13.31 -1.94
CA GLU A 57 25.46 -13.30 -3.35
C GLU A 57 24.02 -12.83 -3.53
N LEU A 58 23.86 -11.93 -4.51
CA LEU A 58 22.54 -11.47 -4.92
C LEU A 58 21.78 -12.60 -5.63
N GLN A 59 20.56 -12.88 -5.21
CA GLN A 59 19.71 -13.92 -5.78
C GLN A 59 18.37 -13.36 -6.23
N ARG A 60 17.84 -13.89 -7.35
CA ARG A 60 16.50 -13.59 -7.85
C ARG A 60 15.56 -14.72 -7.43
N PHE A 61 14.49 -14.35 -6.75
CA PHE A 61 13.42 -15.24 -6.31
C PHE A 61 12.19 -15.13 -7.22
N PRO A 62 11.33 -16.16 -7.27
CA PRO A 62 10.12 -16.13 -8.08
C PRO A 62 9.18 -14.98 -7.67
N ASP A 63 8.51 -14.36 -8.64
CA ASP A 63 7.48 -13.36 -8.37
C ASP A 63 6.32 -13.99 -7.60
N GLY A 64 5.71 -13.24 -6.68
CA GLY A 64 4.69 -13.74 -5.78
C GLY A 64 5.22 -14.32 -4.47
N ILE A 65 6.56 -14.45 -4.28
CA ILE A 65 7.12 -15.08 -3.07
C ILE A 65 6.72 -14.36 -1.76
N ALA A 66 6.59 -13.03 -1.77
CA ALA A 66 6.19 -12.28 -0.58
C ALA A 66 4.76 -12.62 -0.15
N HIS A 67 3.83 -12.66 -1.09
CA HIS A 67 2.44 -13.06 -0.89
C HIS A 67 2.33 -14.55 -0.49
N PHE A 68 3.08 -15.41 -1.16
CA PHE A 68 3.14 -16.83 -0.81
C PHE A 68 3.61 -17.04 0.63
N LEU A 69 4.64 -16.28 1.04
CA LEU A 69 5.14 -16.33 2.41
C LEU A 69 4.09 -15.85 3.41
N GLU A 70 3.33 -14.80 3.09
CA GLU A 70 2.23 -14.30 3.91
C GLU A 70 1.22 -15.41 4.23
N HIS A 71 0.71 -16.12 3.20
CA HIS A 71 -0.19 -17.26 3.36
C HIS A 71 0.40 -18.34 4.27
N LYS A 72 1.66 -18.70 4.03
CA LYS A 72 2.32 -19.78 4.76
C LYS A 72 2.59 -19.44 6.23
N MET A 73 2.60 -18.18 6.62
CA MET A 73 2.83 -17.83 8.02
C MET A 73 1.72 -18.25 8.98
N PHE A 74 0.49 -18.43 8.51
CA PHE A 74 -0.64 -18.86 9.35
C PHE A 74 -0.59 -20.35 9.71
N GLU A 75 -0.04 -21.18 8.82
CA GLU A 75 0.09 -22.62 9.06
C GLU A 75 1.32 -22.95 9.92
N LYS A 76 1.14 -23.77 10.95
CA LYS A 76 2.18 -24.28 11.84
C LYS A 76 2.28 -25.80 11.74
N ALA A 77 3.23 -26.40 12.45
CA ALA A 77 3.44 -27.85 12.41
C ALA A 77 2.23 -28.66 12.91
N ASP A 78 1.49 -28.13 13.86
CA ASP A 78 0.42 -28.81 14.61
C ASP A 78 -0.89 -28.04 14.70
N HIS A 79 -0.92 -26.77 14.25
CA HIS A 79 -2.11 -25.92 14.30
C HIS A 79 -2.08 -24.83 13.22
N ASP A 80 -3.19 -24.08 13.15
CA ASP A 80 -3.34 -22.87 12.34
C ASP A 80 -3.56 -21.69 13.27
N ALA A 81 -2.88 -20.57 13.02
CA ALA A 81 -2.95 -19.35 13.85
C ALA A 81 -4.38 -18.81 13.97
N PHE A 82 -5.21 -18.95 12.93
CA PHE A 82 -6.63 -18.54 12.99
C PHE A 82 -7.43 -19.25 14.08
N GLN A 83 -7.06 -20.51 14.39
CA GLN A 83 -7.74 -21.26 15.46
C GLN A 83 -7.47 -20.64 16.83
N ILE A 84 -6.25 -20.16 17.07
CA ILE A 84 -5.88 -19.50 18.34
C ILE A 84 -6.61 -18.18 18.47
N PHE A 85 -6.61 -17.34 17.41
CA PHE A 85 -7.36 -16.08 17.41
C PHE A 85 -8.86 -16.30 17.66
N GLY A 86 -9.44 -17.34 17.04
CA GLY A 86 -10.84 -17.73 17.24
C GLY A 86 -11.15 -18.10 18.70
N GLN A 87 -10.25 -18.80 19.40
CA GLN A 87 -10.41 -19.13 20.82
C GLN A 87 -10.48 -17.90 21.71
N TYR A 88 -9.73 -16.83 21.39
CA TYR A 88 -9.73 -15.58 22.12
C TYR A 88 -10.68 -14.51 21.55
N GLY A 89 -11.52 -14.91 20.56
CA GLY A 89 -12.56 -14.04 20.00
C GLY A 89 -12.01 -12.85 19.23
N ALA A 90 -10.85 -12.98 18.59
CA ALA A 90 -10.29 -12.02 17.66
C ALA A 90 -10.52 -12.42 16.21
N SER A 91 -10.59 -11.43 15.33
CA SER A 91 -10.44 -11.57 13.88
C SER A 91 -9.00 -11.26 13.51
N ALA A 92 -8.37 -12.11 12.73
CA ALA A 92 -7.04 -11.91 12.17
C ALA A 92 -7.10 -11.87 10.64
N ASN A 93 -6.16 -11.19 10.02
CA ASN A 93 -5.96 -11.15 8.58
C ASN A 93 -4.51 -10.77 8.28
N ALA A 94 -4.13 -10.79 7.00
CA ALA A 94 -2.89 -10.23 6.52
C ALA A 94 -3.08 -9.64 5.13
N PHE A 95 -2.11 -8.87 4.67
CA PHE A 95 -2.03 -8.42 3.29
C PHE A 95 -0.58 -8.18 2.89
N THR A 96 -0.29 -8.46 1.64
CA THR A 96 0.96 -8.09 0.98
C THR A 96 0.71 -6.95 0.00
N SER A 97 1.58 -5.93 0.05
CA SER A 97 1.61 -4.84 -0.93
C SER A 97 2.92 -4.86 -1.71
N PHE A 98 3.16 -3.84 -2.52
CA PHE A 98 4.41 -3.72 -3.26
C PHE A 98 5.66 -3.65 -2.37
N THR A 99 5.57 -3.02 -1.18
CA THR A 99 6.73 -2.70 -0.33
C THR A 99 6.68 -3.27 1.07
N LYS A 100 5.54 -3.85 1.49
CA LYS A 100 5.36 -4.37 2.86
C LYS A 100 4.38 -5.53 2.90
N THR A 101 4.52 -6.37 3.93
CA THR A 101 3.54 -7.38 4.34
C THR A 101 3.13 -7.09 5.78
N SER A 102 1.82 -7.07 6.04
CA SER A 102 1.26 -6.75 7.36
C SER A 102 0.35 -7.87 7.82
N TYR A 103 0.55 -8.30 9.06
CA TYR A 103 -0.32 -9.23 9.79
C TYR A 103 -1.10 -8.42 10.81
N LEU A 104 -2.40 -8.65 10.92
CA LEU A 104 -3.26 -7.79 11.72
C LEU A 104 -4.25 -8.59 12.56
N LEU A 105 -4.67 -7.99 13.65
CA LEU A 105 -5.75 -8.47 14.49
C LEU A 105 -6.71 -7.35 14.88
N SER A 106 -7.95 -7.75 15.13
CA SER A 106 -9.01 -6.93 15.68
C SER A 106 -9.70 -7.69 16.80
N ALA A 107 -9.69 -7.13 18.02
CA ALA A 107 -10.24 -7.77 19.20
C ALA A 107 -10.96 -6.79 20.11
N THR A 108 -11.99 -7.27 20.83
CA THR A 108 -12.70 -6.48 21.88
C THR A 108 -12.37 -6.95 23.30
N ARG A 109 -11.63 -8.05 23.41
CA ARG A 109 -11.25 -8.68 24.68
C ARG A 109 -9.99 -9.54 24.49
N HIS A 110 -9.40 -10.00 25.56
CA HIS A 110 -8.20 -10.87 25.53
C HIS A 110 -7.04 -10.25 24.73
N LEU A 111 -6.81 -8.93 24.90
CA LEU A 111 -5.76 -8.23 24.15
C LEU A 111 -4.39 -8.86 24.37
N LYS A 112 -4.08 -9.25 25.61
CA LYS A 112 -2.80 -9.86 25.96
C LYS A 112 -2.55 -11.14 25.17
N GLU A 113 -3.51 -12.06 25.17
CA GLU A 113 -3.42 -13.34 24.48
C GLU A 113 -3.36 -13.15 22.97
N ASN A 114 -4.21 -12.28 22.43
CA ASN A 114 -4.27 -12.01 20.99
C ASN A 114 -2.99 -11.31 20.49
N LEU A 115 -2.45 -10.35 21.24
CA LEU A 115 -1.21 -9.66 20.86
C LEU A 115 0.01 -10.59 20.98
N THR A 116 0.04 -11.46 21.98
CA THR A 116 1.05 -12.51 22.10
C THR A 116 0.97 -13.46 20.90
N THR A 117 -0.23 -13.91 20.52
CA THR A 117 -0.44 -14.77 19.35
C THR A 117 0.05 -14.09 18.07
N LEU A 118 -0.23 -12.78 17.87
CA LEU A 118 0.25 -12.04 16.69
C LEU A 118 1.78 -12.05 16.62
N LEU A 119 2.46 -11.75 17.72
CA LEU A 119 3.92 -11.74 17.79
C LEU A 119 4.51 -13.14 17.60
N ASP A 120 3.87 -14.16 18.15
CA ASP A 120 4.41 -15.52 18.14
C ASP A 120 4.26 -16.16 16.75
N PHE A 121 3.07 -16.09 16.13
CA PHE A 121 2.89 -16.77 14.86
C PHE A 121 3.69 -16.15 13.71
N VAL A 122 3.87 -14.81 13.72
CA VAL A 122 4.69 -14.12 12.69
C VAL A 122 6.18 -14.38 12.88
N GLN A 123 6.60 -14.74 14.08
CA GLN A 123 8.01 -14.97 14.42
C GLN A 123 8.38 -16.47 14.55
N ASP A 124 7.45 -17.37 14.19
CA ASP A 124 7.65 -18.82 14.20
C ASP A 124 7.31 -19.43 12.83
N PRO A 125 8.28 -19.47 11.87
CA PRO A 125 8.03 -19.98 10.53
C PRO A 125 7.98 -21.51 10.49
N TYR A 126 7.03 -22.07 9.75
CA TYR A 126 6.97 -23.47 9.44
C TYR A 126 6.67 -23.71 7.97
N PHE A 127 7.65 -24.18 7.21
CA PHE A 127 7.50 -24.48 5.79
C PHE A 127 8.02 -25.88 5.50
N SER A 128 7.15 -26.79 5.04
CA SER A 128 7.53 -28.10 4.55
C SER A 128 7.24 -28.22 3.05
N THR A 129 7.95 -29.09 2.35
CA THR A 129 7.69 -29.33 0.92
C THR A 129 6.23 -29.66 0.66
N ALA A 130 5.63 -30.53 1.51
CA ALA A 130 4.24 -30.96 1.33
C ALA A 130 3.24 -29.79 1.49
N THR A 131 3.46 -28.91 2.48
CA THR A 131 2.56 -27.77 2.72
C THR A 131 2.74 -26.67 1.69
N VAL A 132 3.96 -26.48 1.17
CA VAL A 132 4.24 -25.55 0.06
C VAL A 132 3.56 -26.03 -1.22
N GLU A 133 3.66 -27.33 -1.57
CA GLU A 133 2.97 -27.85 -2.77
C GLU A 133 1.45 -27.74 -2.68
N LYS A 134 0.87 -27.91 -1.49
CA LYS A 134 -0.57 -27.69 -1.26
C LYS A 134 -0.95 -26.23 -1.50
N GLU A 135 -0.15 -25.27 -0.99
CA GLU A 135 -0.43 -23.84 -1.08
C GLU A 135 -0.36 -23.32 -2.52
N LYS A 136 0.52 -23.90 -3.36
CA LYS A 136 0.56 -23.57 -4.80
C LYS A 136 -0.80 -23.75 -5.48
N GLY A 137 -1.55 -24.78 -5.08
CA GLY A 137 -2.90 -24.99 -5.61
C GLY A 137 -3.91 -23.93 -5.15
N ILE A 138 -3.81 -23.47 -3.91
CA ILE A 138 -4.70 -22.47 -3.33
C ILE A 138 -4.43 -21.10 -3.98
N ILE A 139 -3.18 -20.65 -3.98
CA ILE A 139 -2.78 -19.38 -4.58
C ILE A 139 -2.97 -19.41 -6.10
N GLY A 140 -2.78 -20.56 -6.76
CA GLY A 140 -3.08 -20.73 -8.18
C GLY A 140 -4.53 -20.42 -8.53
N GLN A 141 -5.48 -20.86 -7.72
CA GLN A 141 -6.90 -20.53 -7.90
C GLN A 141 -7.19 -19.04 -7.63
N GLU A 142 -6.50 -18.43 -6.68
CA GLU A 142 -6.60 -16.99 -6.43
C GLU A 142 -6.06 -16.17 -7.60
N ILE A 143 -4.93 -16.57 -8.20
CA ILE A 143 -4.39 -15.92 -9.40
C ILE A 143 -5.38 -16.03 -10.56
N GLU A 144 -5.98 -17.21 -10.79
CA GLU A 144 -7.00 -17.38 -11.82
C GLU A 144 -8.21 -16.45 -11.60
N MET A 145 -8.63 -16.26 -10.33
CA MET A 145 -9.71 -15.33 -9.99
C MET A 145 -9.32 -13.88 -10.33
N TYR A 146 -8.08 -13.46 -10.07
CA TYR A 146 -7.57 -12.12 -10.43
C TYR A 146 -7.42 -11.96 -11.95
N ASP A 147 -6.99 -13.00 -12.65
CA ASP A 147 -6.89 -12.99 -14.12
C ASP A 147 -8.25 -12.83 -14.81
N ASP A 148 -9.31 -13.31 -14.17
CA ASP A 148 -10.70 -13.18 -14.65
C ASP A 148 -11.36 -11.85 -14.24
N ASP A 149 -10.77 -11.07 -13.32
CA ASP A 149 -11.30 -9.76 -12.88
C ASP A 149 -10.85 -8.64 -13.82
N PRO A 150 -11.77 -8.01 -14.59
CA PRO A 150 -11.39 -6.95 -15.51
C PRO A 150 -10.82 -5.70 -14.82
N SER A 151 -11.24 -5.37 -13.61
CA SER A 151 -10.74 -4.18 -12.91
C SER A 151 -9.32 -4.41 -12.39
N TRP A 152 -9.02 -5.62 -11.92
CA TRP A 152 -7.68 -6.04 -11.55
C TRP A 152 -6.73 -6.04 -12.75
N ARG A 153 -7.17 -6.63 -13.88
CA ARG A 153 -6.41 -6.65 -15.14
C ARG A 153 -6.16 -5.25 -15.71
N LEU A 154 -7.13 -4.34 -15.57
CA LEU A 154 -6.99 -2.94 -15.97
C LEU A 154 -5.87 -2.26 -15.17
N TYR A 155 -5.91 -2.39 -13.83
CA TYR A 155 -4.95 -1.76 -12.92
C TYR A 155 -3.53 -2.29 -13.13
N PHE A 156 -3.33 -3.62 -13.08
CA PHE A 156 -2.00 -4.20 -13.29
C PHE A 156 -1.50 -4.06 -14.75
N GLY A 157 -2.40 -4.02 -15.73
CA GLY A 157 -2.07 -3.69 -17.10
C GLY A 157 -1.49 -2.29 -17.24
N MET A 158 -2.08 -1.31 -16.55
CA MET A 158 -1.56 0.07 -16.49
C MET A 158 -0.21 0.13 -15.78
N ILE A 159 -0.05 -0.51 -14.62
CA ILE A 159 1.25 -0.54 -13.93
C ILE A 159 2.32 -1.16 -14.82
N GLY A 160 1.99 -2.23 -15.56
CA GLY A 160 2.88 -2.85 -16.54
C GLY A 160 3.27 -1.93 -17.71
N ASN A 161 2.43 -0.95 -18.06
CA ASN A 161 2.79 0.10 -19.01
C ASN A 161 3.72 1.15 -18.41
N LEU A 162 3.44 1.60 -17.17
CA LEU A 162 4.23 2.63 -16.49
C LEU A 162 5.60 2.12 -16.05
N TYR A 163 5.72 0.82 -15.74
CA TYR A 163 6.92 0.20 -15.16
C TYR A 163 7.30 -1.12 -15.84
N PRO A 164 7.51 -1.16 -17.18
CA PRO A 164 7.65 -2.41 -17.94
C PRO A 164 8.90 -3.23 -17.61
N ASN A 165 9.92 -2.61 -17.02
CA ASN A 165 11.20 -3.26 -16.63
C ASN A 165 11.41 -3.31 -15.11
N HIS A 166 10.34 -3.10 -14.34
CA HIS A 166 10.40 -3.06 -12.89
C HIS A 166 9.54 -4.20 -12.31
N PRO A 167 9.84 -4.73 -11.11
CA PRO A 167 9.02 -5.76 -10.47
C PRO A 167 7.54 -5.36 -10.26
N LEU A 168 7.22 -4.08 -10.23
CA LEU A 168 5.86 -3.56 -10.21
C LEU A 168 4.96 -4.07 -11.34
N GLN A 169 5.52 -4.43 -12.51
CA GLN A 169 4.74 -4.94 -13.63
C GLN A 169 4.04 -6.27 -13.35
N TYR A 170 4.51 -6.99 -12.32
CA TYR A 170 3.96 -8.28 -11.94
C TYR A 170 2.91 -8.10 -10.85
N ASP A 171 1.89 -8.94 -10.91
CA ASP A 171 0.90 -9.03 -9.83
C ASP A 171 1.57 -9.36 -8.50
N ILE A 172 1.00 -8.86 -7.40
CA ILE A 172 1.49 -9.13 -6.04
C ILE A 172 1.51 -10.63 -5.74
N ALA A 173 0.50 -11.36 -6.22
CA ALA A 173 0.42 -12.82 -6.09
C ALA A 173 1.38 -13.58 -7.04
N GLY A 174 1.98 -12.88 -7.99
CA GLY A 174 2.79 -13.47 -9.05
C GLY A 174 1.94 -14.07 -10.17
N THR A 175 2.47 -15.12 -10.80
CA THR A 175 1.77 -15.92 -11.83
C THR A 175 1.80 -17.38 -11.44
N THR A 176 0.90 -18.21 -12.00
CA THR A 176 0.91 -19.67 -11.79
C THR A 176 2.27 -20.28 -12.11
N ASP A 177 2.95 -19.80 -13.17
CA ASP A 177 4.28 -20.25 -13.57
C ASP A 177 5.39 -19.80 -12.60
N SER A 178 5.26 -18.62 -11.98
CA SER A 178 6.25 -18.14 -11.02
C SER A 178 6.11 -18.85 -9.68
N ILE A 179 4.89 -18.96 -9.14
CA ILE A 179 4.67 -19.63 -7.84
C ILE A 179 4.95 -21.12 -7.89
N ALA A 180 4.80 -21.78 -9.05
CA ALA A 180 5.16 -23.19 -9.22
C ALA A 180 6.64 -23.47 -8.90
N LYS A 181 7.52 -22.47 -9.01
CA LYS A 181 8.97 -22.57 -8.75
C LYS A 181 9.34 -22.33 -7.30
N ILE A 182 8.45 -21.78 -6.49
CA ILE A 182 8.71 -21.46 -5.08
C ILE A 182 8.95 -22.77 -4.29
N THR A 183 9.99 -22.76 -3.49
CA THR A 183 10.37 -23.88 -2.62
C THR A 183 10.31 -23.48 -1.14
N ALA A 184 10.30 -24.47 -0.25
CA ALA A 184 10.40 -24.20 1.19
C ALA A 184 11.71 -23.46 1.55
N ASP A 185 12.81 -23.79 0.86
CA ASP A 185 14.11 -23.13 1.07
C ASP A 185 14.06 -21.64 0.66
N ASP A 186 13.38 -21.31 -0.43
CA ASP A 186 13.17 -19.93 -0.87
C ASP A 186 12.38 -19.13 0.18
N LEU A 187 11.31 -19.72 0.73
CA LEU A 187 10.50 -19.11 1.79
C LEU A 187 11.31 -18.89 3.06
N TYR A 188 12.12 -19.88 3.47
CA TYR A 188 13.02 -19.69 4.62
C TYR A 188 14.11 -18.66 4.35
N ALA A 189 14.62 -18.55 3.15
CA ALA A 189 15.60 -17.53 2.76
C ALA A 189 14.99 -16.12 2.87
N ALA A 190 13.78 -15.91 2.31
CA ALA A 190 13.05 -14.66 2.40
C ALA A 190 12.69 -14.34 3.86
N TYR A 191 12.16 -15.30 4.61
CA TYR A 191 11.80 -15.11 6.02
C TYR A 191 13.01 -14.65 6.86
N ARG A 192 14.12 -15.39 6.80
CA ARG A 192 15.34 -15.05 7.57
C ARG A 192 15.91 -13.70 7.22
N THR A 193 15.69 -13.22 5.98
CA THR A 193 16.18 -11.93 5.52
C THR A 193 15.29 -10.78 6.00
N PHE A 194 13.97 -10.92 5.90
CA PHE A 194 13.05 -9.79 6.05
C PHE A 194 12.26 -9.78 7.37
N TYR A 195 12.08 -10.92 8.04
CA TYR A 195 11.25 -11.01 9.25
C TYR A 195 12.04 -10.83 10.56
N HIS A 196 13.20 -10.20 10.46
CA HIS A 196 13.94 -9.80 11.65
C HIS A 196 13.27 -8.61 12.34
N PRO A 197 13.17 -8.55 13.69
CA PRO A 197 12.53 -7.45 14.41
C PRO A 197 13.03 -6.05 14.05
N GLU A 198 14.32 -5.88 13.70
CA GLU A 198 14.89 -4.60 13.23
C GLU A 198 14.22 -4.08 11.94
N ASN A 199 13.66 -4.97 11.12
CA ASN A 199 12.94 -4.66 9.88
C ASN A 199 11.42 -4.60 10.07
N MET A 200 10.93 -4.71 11.32
CA MET A 200 9.51 -4.82 11.63
C MET A 200 9.00 -3.69 12.51
N THR A 201 7.72 -3.39 12.36
CA THR A 201 7.00 -2.41 13.18
C THR A 201 5.71 -3.02 13.70
N LEU A 202 5.51 -2.94 15.02
CA LEU A 202 4.24 -3.21 15.67
C LEU A 202 3.50 -1.89 15.88
N PHE A 203 2.27 -1.80 15.37
CA PHE A 203 1.36 -0.69 15.65
C PHE A 203 0.14 -1.21 16.41
N VAL A 204 -0.19 -0.58 17.54
CA VAL A 204 -1.37 -0.95 18.35
C VAL A 204 -2.22 0.30 18.58
N VAL A 205 -3.51 0.22 18.27
CA VAL A 205 -4.47 1.31 18.48
C VAL A 205 -5.74 0.79 19.12
N GLY A 206 -6.27 1.51 20.12
CA GLY A 206 -7.51 1.14 20.80
C GLY A 206 -7.46 1.36 22.29
N ASN A 207 -8.29 0.64 23.05
CA ASN A 207 -8.44 0.84 24.48
C ASN A 207 -7.46 -0.05 25.27
N PHE A 208 -6.33 0.52 25.68
CA PHE A 208 -5.32 -0.17 26.48
C PHE A 208 -4.43 0.83 27.25
N ASP A 209 -3.68 0.33 28.23
CA ASP A 209 -2.60 1.06 28.88
C ASP A 209 -1.30 0.86 28.08
N PRO A 210 -0.61 1.94 27.65
CA PRO A 210 0.59 1.82 26.83
C PRO A 210 1.79 1.21 27.57
N ASP A 211 1.90 1.40 28.90
CA ASP A 211 2.97 0.81 29.67
C ASP A 211 2.77 -0.70 29.85
N GLU A 212 1.52 -1.17 30.04
CA GLU A 212 1.19 -2.59 30.09
C GLU A 212 1.44 -3.29 28.75
N VAL A 213 1.02 -2.68 27.63
CA VAL A 213 1.27 -3.23 26.29
C VAL A 213 2.76 -3.27 25.99
N LEU A 214 3.51 -2.21 26.29
CA LEU A 214 4.95 -2.19 26.06
C LEU A 214 5.67 -3.25 26.91
N ALA A 215 5.28 -3.42 28.18
CA ALA A 215 5.84 -4.45 29.06
C ALA A 215 5.56 -5.86 28.54
N LEU A 216 4.33 -6.12 28.05
CA LEU A 216 3.95 -7.39 27.43
C LEU A 216 4.83 -7.68 26.19
N VAL A 217 4.91 -6.73 25.25
CA VAL A 217 5.68 -6.90 24.03
C VAL A 217 7.15 -7.12 24.35
N LYS A 218 7.72 -6.33 25.28
CA LYS A 218 9.11 -6.49 25.72
C LYS A 218 9.35 -7.88 26.31
N ALA A 219 8.51 -8.35 27.22
CA ALA A 219 8.66 -9.67 27.82
C ALA A 219 8.56 -10.81 26.77
N ASN A 220 7.66 -10.68 25.79
CA ASN A 220 7.55 -11.61 24.69
C ASN A 220 8.81 -11.64 23.81
N GLN A 221 9.38 -10.48 23.49
CA GLN A 221 10.56 -10.37 22.64
C GLN A 221 11.86 -10.76 23.37
N ASP A 222 11.98 -10.45 24.67
CA ASP A 222 13.13 -10.83 25.50
C ASP A 222 13.21 -12.36 25.73
N ALA A 223 12.09 -13.08 25.55
CA ALA A 223 12.03 -14.55 25.66
C ALA A 223 12.43 -15.28 24.37
N LYS A 224 12.70 -14.56 23.28
CA LYS A 224 13.04 -15.13 21.97
C LYS A 224 14.50 -14.84 21.61
N ASP A 225 15.12 -15.82 20.97
CA ASP A 225 16.46 -15.67 20.43
C ASP A 225 16.41 -15.25 18.96
N PHE A 226 16.97 -14.11 18.66
CA PHE A 226 17.13 -13.62 17.29
C PHE A 226 18.61 -13.60 16.91
N THR A 227 18.90 -13.99 15.67
CA THR A 227 20.24 -13.81 15.10
C THR A 227 20.58 -12.31 15.00
N ALA A 228 21.88 -11.96 14.90
CA ALA A 228 22.25 -10.58 14.66
C ALA A 228 21.67 -10.07 13.34
N PHE A 229 21.10 -8.86 13.35
CA PHE A 229 20.56 -8.25 12.13
C PHE A 229 21.66 -8.01 11.13
N GLN A 230 21.40 -8.41 9.89
CA GLN A 230 22.23 -8.08 8.73
C GLN A 230 21.50 -7.04 7.89
N PRO A 231 22.14 -5.93 7.48
CA PRO A 231 21.53 -4.95 6.61
C PRO A 231 21.01 -5.62 5.34
N ILE A 232 19.75 -5.31 4.99
CA ILE A 232 19.10 -5.95 3.86
C ILE A 232 19.59 -5.28 2.56
N GLU A 233 20.29 -6.04 1.74
CA GLU A 233 20.69 -5.63 0.39
C GLU A 233 19.66 -6.15 -0.60
N ARG A 234 18.95 -5.24 -1.28
CA ARG A 234 17.97 -5.54 -2.32
C ARG A 234 18.30 -4.79 -3.59
N LYS A 235 18.06 -5.41 -4.73
CA LYS A 235 18.22 -4.79 -6.04
C LYS A 235 16.85 -4.53 -6.66
N ILE A 236 16.43 -3.28 -6.62
CA ILE A 236 15.26 -2.80 -7.36
C ILE A 236 15.81 -2.07 -8.58
N PRO A 237 15.38 -2.41 -9.82
CA PRO A 237 15.81 -1.70 -11.02
C PRO A 237 15.43 -0.21 -10.94
N GLU A 238 16.34 0.65 -11.40
CA GLU A 238 16.00 2.05 -11.59
C GLU A 238 15.03 2.22 -12.76
N THR A 239 14.11 3.16 -12.64
CA THR A 239 13.18 3.52 -13.71
C THR A 239 13.70 4.74 -14.46
N ALA A 240 13.38 4.85 -15.76
CA ALA A 240 13.81 5.99 -16.58
C ALA A 240 13.19 7.30 -16.07
N ALA A 241 14.05 8.26 -15.73
CA ALA A 241 13.63 9.58 -15.23
C ALA A 241 13.01 10.48 -16.32
N ASP A 242 13.20 10.14 -17.60
CA ASP A 242 12.64 10.84 -18.75
C ASP A 242 11.39 10.12 -19.34
N GLY A 243 10.97 9.00 -18.74
CA GLY A 243 9.79 8.26 -19.15
C GLY A 243 9.90 7.48 -20.46
N HIS A 244 11.10 7.39 -21.08
CA HIS A 244 11.25 6.71 -22.38
C HIS A 244 10.96 5.21 -22.34
N ASP A 245 10.92 4.60 -21.16
CA ASP A 245 10.59 3.19 -20.92
C ASP A 245 9.08 2.94 -20.82
N ILE A 246 8.25 3.96 -20.72
CA ILE A 246 6.80 3.84 -20.60
C ILE A 246 6.21 3.31 -21.91
N ILE A 247 5.33 2.32 -21.81
CA ILE A 247 4.54 1.87 -22.95
C ILE A 247 3.36 2.82 -23.09
N PRO A 248 3.26 3.60 -24.18
CA PRO A 248 2.28 4.69 -24.25
C PRO A 248 0.83 4.18 -24.33
N TYR A 249 0.62 3.02 -24.94
CA TYR A 249 -0.71 2.46 -25.13
C TYR A 249 -0.69 0.93 -25.21
N ARG A 250 -1.68 0.29 -24.57
CA ARG A 250 -1.97 -1.14 -24.72
C ARG A 250 -3.46 -1.40 -24.59
N THR A 251 -3.95 -2.44 -25.22
CA THR A 251 -5.33 -2.92 -25.09
C THR A 251 -5.39 -4.43 -25.05
N ILE A 252 -6.40 -4.96 -24.34
CA ILE A 252 -6.75 -6.38 -24.33
C ILE A 252 -8.27 -6.53 -24.51
N ASP A 253 -8.70 -7.72 -24.95
CA ASP A 253 -10.11 -8.08 -25.02
C ASP A 253 -10.46 -9.00 -23.85
N MET A 254 -11.57 -8.70 -23.16
CA MET A 254 -12.11 -9.52 -22.07
C MET A 254 -13.64 -9.64 -22.20
N PRO A 255 -14.27 -10.63 -21.51
CA PRO A 255 -15.72 -10.81 -21.52
C PRO A 255 -16.44 -9.76 -20.66
N VAL A 256 -16.33 -8.49 -21.04
CA VAL A 256 -17.00 -7.35 -20.40
C VAL A 256 -18.16 -6.83 -21.24
N ASN A 257 -19.15 -6.21 -20.63
CA ASN A 257 -20.29 -5.63 -21.32
C ASN A 257 -20.00 -4.22 -21.87
N ARG A 258 -19.24 -3.42 -21.12
CA ARG A 258 -18.75 -2.10 -21.53
C ARG A 258 -17.22 -2.10 -21.48
N ALA A 259 -16.61 -1.31 -22.33
CA ALA A 259 -15.17 -1.13 -22.25
C ALA A 259 -14.78 -0.46 -20.94
N LYS A 260 -13.57 -0.76 -20.47
CA LYS A 260 -12.95 -0.08 -19.34
C LYS A 260 -11.69 0.62 -19.83
N SER A 261 -11.48 1.85 -19.40
CA SER A 261 -10.26 2.58 -19.71
C SER A 261 -9.58 3.09 -18.46
N ILE A 262 -8.25 3.19 -18.53
CA ILE A 262 -7.43 3.77 -17.50
C ILE A 262 -6.30 4.58 -18.14
N VAL A 263 -6.18 5.82 -17.68
CA VAL A 263 -5.04 6.69 -17.97
C VAL A 263 -4.14 6.69 -16.75
N GLY A 264 -2.85 6.46 -16.93
CA GLY A 264 -1.85 6.45 -15.87
C GLY A 264 -0.79 7.52 -16.08
N VAL A 265 -0.31 8.11 -15.00
CA VAL A 265 0.81 9.06 -15.00
C VAL A 265 1.90 8.58 -14.06
N LYS A 266 3.08 8.26 -14.59
CA LYS A 266 4.24 7.85 -13.79
C LYS A 266 4.91 9.06 -13.14
N GLY A 267 5.19 8.97 -11.84
CA GLY A 267 6.07 9.94 -11.19
C GLY A 267 7.53 9.70 -11.62
N LEU A 268 8.10 10.65 -12.37
CA LEU A 268 9.45 10.53 -12.91
C LEU A 268 10.54 10.93 -11.91
N VAL A 269 10.17 11.67 -10.86
CA VAL A 269 11.11 12.16 -9.85
C VAL A 269 10.94 11.36 -8.55
N PRO A 270 12.03 10.80 -8.00
CA PRO A 270 11.98 10.15 -6.69
C PRO A 270 11.59 11.14 -5.59
N ILE A 271 10.76 10.71 -4.66
CA ILE A 271 10.30 11.51 -3.52
C ILE A 271 11.06 11.07 -2.26
N GLU A 272 11.69 12.03 -1.58
CA GLU A 272 12.38 11.78 -0.33
C GLU A 272 11.39 11.42 0.77
N SER A 273 11.72 10.37 1.56
CA SER A 273 10.90 9.93 2.68
C SER A 273 10.81 11.00 3.79
N GLY A 274 9.82 10.86 4.66
CA GLY A 274 9.60 11.74 5.81
C GLY A 274 8.61 12.87 5.51
N ALA A 275 8.91 14.07 6.00
CA ALA A 275 8.03 15.23 5.86
C ALA A 275 7.81 15.63 4.39
N ALA A 276 8.81 15.44 3.52
CA ALA A 276 8.71 15.72 2.10
C ALA A 276 7.68 14.81 1.43
N ALA A 277 7.74 13.49 1.70
CA ALA A 277 6.76 12.53 1.18
C ALA A 277 5.33 12.84 1.67
N LEU A 278 5.18 13.21 2.95
CA LEU A 278 3.87 13.57 3.50
C LEU A 278 3.30 14.82 2.81
N LYS A 279 4.12 15.87 2.63
CA LYS A 279 3.72 17.10 1.96
C LYS A 279 3.38 16.84 0.48
N TYR A 280 4.22 16.06 -0.21
CA TYR A 280 4.00 15.69 -1.60
C TYR A 280 2.69 14.92 -1.78
N ARG A 281 2.44 13.89 -0.96
CA ARG A 281 1.17 13.15 -0.98
C ARG A 281 -0.03 14.06 -0.76
N ALA A 282 0.03 14.94 0.23
CA ALA A 282 -1.04 15.89 0.50
C ALA A 282 -1.28 16.83 -0.67
N ALA A 283 -0.20 17.38 -1.28
CA ALA A 283 -0.29 18.27 -2.41
C ALA A 283 -0.84 17.61 -3.67
N VAL A 284 -0.41 16.36 -3.99
CA VAL A 284 -0.98 15.59 -5.11
C VAL A 284 -2.46 15.33 -4.88
N ASN A 285 -2.86 14.89 -3.69
CA ASN A 285 -4.28 14.60 -3.42
C ASN A 285 -5.14 15.88 -3.52
N VAL A 286 -4.66 17.04 -3.03
CA VAL A 286 -5.36 18.32 -3.19
C VAL A 286 -5.43 18.72 -4.66
N LEU A 287 -4.35 18.53 -5.42
CA LEU A 287 -4.33 18.80 -6.86
C LEU A 287 -5.38 17.94 -7.60
N LEU A 288 -5.41 16.64 -7.33
CA LEU A 288 -6.36 15.73 -7.96
C LEU A 288 -7.81 16.07 -7.61
N GLU A 289 -8.07 16.47 -6.37
CA GLU A 289 -9.41 16.90 -5.95
C GLU A 289 -9.85 18.20 -6.66
N LEU A 290 -8.92 19.16 -6.90
CA LEU A 290 -9.21 20.35 -7.69
C LEU A 290 -9.50 20.04 -9.17
N LEU A 291 -8.83 19.04 -9.74
CA LEU A 291 -8.98 18.64 -11.15
C LEU A 291 -10.20 17.75 -11.37
N PHE A 292 -10.39 16.75 -10.51
CA PHE A 292 -11.31 15.63 -10.72
C PHE A 292 -12.25 15.33 -9.55
N GLY A 293 -12.24 16.14 -8.48
CA GLY A 293 -13.22 16.02 -7.41
C GLY A 293 -14.63 16.25 -7.94
N ASP A 294 -15.63 15.63 -7.35
CA ASP A 294 -17.03 15.60 -7.81
C ASP A 294 -17.69 16.98 -7.92
N THR A 295 -17.08 18.00 -7.32
CA THR A 295 -17.50 19.41 -7.40
C THR A 295 -16.62 20.25 -8.34
N SER A 296 -15.58 19.68 -8.92
CA SER A 296 -14.69 20.40 -9.85
C SER A 296 -15.38 20.70 -11.18
N ALA A 297 -14.97 21.79 -11.82
CA ALA A 297 -15.55 22.20 -13.11
C ALA A 297 -15.28 21.15 -14.21
N ASP A 298 -14.11 20.53 -14.19
CA ASP A 298 -13.75 19.51 -15.17
C ASP A 298 -14.54 18.21 -14.96
N TYR A 299 -14.67 17.72 -13.71
CA TYR A 299 -15.51 16.55 -13.42
C TYR A 299 -16.96 16.78 -13.88
N LEU A 300 -17.59 17.89 -13.47
CA LEU A 300 -18.97 18.22 -13.83
C LEU A 300 -19.15 18.31 -15.36
N ARG A 301 -18.20 18.94 -16.06
CA ARG A 301 -18.22 19.03 -17.52
C ARG A 301 -18.16 17.64 -18.19
N LEU A 302 -17.24 16.79 -17.73
CA LEU A 302 -17.07 15.43 -18.29
C LEU A 302 -18.28 14.54 -17.99
N TYR A 303 -18.85 14.68 -16.78
CA TYR A 303 -20.04 13.95 -16.35
C TYR A 303 -21.29 14.37 -17.17
N ASP A 304 -21.52 15.69 -17.32
CA ASP A 304 -22.64 16.22 -18.11
C ASP A 304 -22.55 15.83 -19.61
N GLN A 305 -21.34 15.67 -20.12
CA GLN A 305 -21.10 15.19 -21.49
C GLN A 305 -21.23 13.66 -21.63
N GLY A 306 -21.40 12.93 -20.53
CA GLY A 306 -21.46 11.47 -20.52
C GLY A 306 -20.12 10.78 -20.87
N ILE A 307 -18.99 11.49 -20.74
CA ILE A 307 -17.65 10.95 -20.98
C ILE A 307 -17.22 10.09 -19.79
N ILE A 308 -17.58 10.53 -18.58
CA ILE A 308 -17.43 9.79 -17.34
C ILE A 308 -18.80 9.58 -16.69
N ASP A 309 -18.90 8.58 -15.83
CA ASP A 309 -20.09 8.27 -15.03
C ASP A 309 -19.69 7.90 -13.59
N ASP A 310 -20.62 7.34 -12.81
CA ASP A 310 -20.41 6.96 -11.40
C ASP A 310 -19.31 5.89 -11.21
N THR A 311 -18.81 5.28 -12.29
CA THR A 311 -17.69 4.32 -12.24
C THR A 311 -16.32 5.00 -12.32
N PHE A 312 -16.29 6.31 -12.64
CA PHE A 312 -15.05 7.08 -12.70
C PHE A 312 -14.40 7.21 -11.33
N GLY A 313 -13.11 6.98 -11.29
CA GLY A 313 -12.31 7.19 -10.10
C GLY A 313 -10.85 7.48 -10.42
N TYR A 314 -10.17 8.08 -9.48
CA TYR A 314 -8.73 8.30 -9.54
C TYR A 314 -8.07 7.87 -8.23
N ASP A 315 -6.80 7.44 -8.35
CA ASP A 315 -6.00 7.02 -7.21
C ASP A 315 -4.55 7.47 -7.36
N PHE A 316 -3.91 7.78 -6.24
CA PHE A 316 -2.51 8.16 -6.16
C PHE A 316 -1.73 7.22 -5.27
N GLU A 317 -0.86 6.46 -5.85
CA GLU A 317 0.08 5.58 -5.15
C GLU A 317 1.43 6.28 -4.95
N LEU A 318 1.88 6.36 -3.70
CA LEU A 318 3.21 6.83 -3.32
C LEU A 318 3.87 5.83 -2.38
N GLN A 319 5.00 5.29 -2.80
CA GLN A 319 5.82 4.37 -2.03
C GLN A 319 7.30 4.77 -2.10
N ASN A 320 8.13 4.09 -1.31
CA ASN A 320 9.58 4.27 -1.43
C ASN A 320 10.07 3.79 -2.80
N GLY A 321 10.53 4.73 -3.62
CA GLY A 321 11.14 4.45 -4.90
C GLY A 321 10.23 4.59 -6.12
N PHE A 322 8.91 4.75 -5.94
CA PHE A 322 7.99 4.97 -7.05
C PHE A 322 6.72 5.72 -6.63
N ASN A 323 6.09 6.38 -7.59
CA ASN A 323 4.76 6.94 -7.44
C ASN A 323 4.07 7.05 -8.81
N PHE A 324 2.74 6.96 -8.81
CA PHE A 324 1.93 7.11 -10.01
C PHE A 324 0.50 7.50 -9.66
N VAL A 325 -0.19 8.08 -10.63
CA VAL A 325 -1.63 8.38 -10.55
C VAL A 325 -2.35 7.58 -11.62
N THR A 326 -3.56 7.14 -11.32
CA THR A 326 -4.45 6.47 -12.27
C THR A 326 -5.82 7.13 -12.29
N PHE A 327 -6.44 7.17 -13.47
CA PHE A 327 -7.79 7.66 -13.73
C PHE A 327 -8.53 6.59 -14.52
N SER A 328 -9.58 6.00 -13.97
CA SER A 328 -10.24 4.84 -14.60
C SER A 328 -11.75 4.94 -14.56
N GLY A 329 -12.41 4.25 -15.48
CA GLY A 329 -13.85 4.14 -15.53
C GLY A 329 -14.35 3.18 -16.62
N GLU A 330 -15.65 2.91 -16.61
CA GLU A 330 -16.33 2.25 -17.70
C GLU A 330 -16.79 3.30 -18.72
N THR A 331 -16.68 2.99 -19.99
CA THR A 331 -17.05 3.93 -21.05
C THR A 331 -17.49 3.19 -22.31
N ASP A 332 -18.34 3.83 -23.11
CA ASP A 332 -18.72 3.34 -24.42
C ASP A 332 -17.72 3.77 -25.52
N ASP A 333 -16.92 4.82 -25.25
CA ASP A 333 -15.86 5.31 -26.14
C ASP A 333 -14.54 5.51 -25.36
N PRO A 334 -13.69 4.46 -25.27
CA PRO A 334 -12.41 4.55 -24.58
C PRO A 334 -11.48 5.65 -25.10
N ALA A 335 -11.47 5.89 -26.40
CA ALA A 335 -10.61 6.92 -27.00
C ALA A 335 -11.04 8.33 -26.60
N GLN A 336 -12.36 8.57 -26.54
CA GLN A 336 -12.90 9.84 -26.06
C GLN A 336 -12.61 10.02 -24.56
N PHE A 337 -12.76 8.97 -23.75
CA PHE A 337 -12.44 8.98 -22.33
C PHE A 337 -10.97 9.37 -22.11
N ASP A 338 -10.03 8.64 -22.74
CA ASP A 338 -8.59 8.87 -22.57
C ASP A 338 -8.20 10.29 -23.01
N THR A 339 -8.67 10.71 -24.20
CA THR A 339 -8.41 12.07 -24.71
C THR A 339 -8.90 13.16 -23.73
N ALA A 340 -10.10 12.97 -23.15
CA ALA A 340 -10.68 13.96 -22.25
C ALA A 340 -9.95 14.06 -20.92
N ILE A 341 -9.51 12.91 -20.36
CA ILE A 341 -8.69 12.90 -19.13
C ILE A 341 -7.33 13.55 -19.40
N ILE A 342 -6.67 13.19 -20.52
CA ILE A 342 -5.38 13.77 -20.90
C ILE A 342 -5.50 15.29 -21.12
N ASP A 343 -6.59 15.78 -21.75
CA ASP A 343 -6.81 17.24 -21.92
C ASP A 343 -6.87 17.97 -20.56
N VAL A 344 -7.53 17.40 -19.57
CA VAL A 344 -7.54 18.00 -18.20
C VAL A 344 -6.12 18.00 -17.61
N LEU A 345 -5.38 16.90 -17.74
CA LEU A 345 -4.01 16.80 -17.21
C LEU A 345 -3.05 17.77 -17.88
N GLU A 346 -3.10 17.93 -19.20
CA GLU A 346 -2.24 18.84 -19.94
C GLU A 346 -2.60 20.31 -19.71
N ASN A 347 -3.88 20.59 -19.47
CA ASN A 347 -4.40 21.94 -19.24
C ASN A 347 -4.68 22.24 -17.75
N TRP A 348 -4.08 21.51 -16.83
CA TRP A 348 -4.30 21.60 -15.38
C TRP A 348 -4.26 23.04 -14.81
N ARG A 349 -3.50 23.94 -15.45
CA ARG A 349 -3.40 25.35 -15.03
C ARG A 349 -4.73 26.06 -15.01
N ARG A 350 -5.70 25.67 -15.87
CA ARG A 350 -7.04 26.28 -15.89
C ARG A 350 -7.80 26.08 -14.57
N SER A 351 -7.53 24.96 -13.89
CA SER A 351 -8.23 24.54 -12.68
C SER A 351 -7.41 24.74 -11.40
N VAL A 352 -6.18 25.31 -11.51
CA VAL A 352 -5.28 25.54 -10.37
C VAL A 352 -4.90 27.02 -10.24
N VAL A 353 -4.57 27.69 -11.35
CA VAL A 353 -4.10 29.09 -11.30
C VAL A 353 -5.25 30.02 -10.90
N ASP A 354 -4.98 30.92 -9.96
CA ASP A 354 -5.95 31.91 -9.42
C ASP A 354 -7.19 31.26 -8.76
N GLN A 355 -7.05 30.06 -8.24
CA GLN A 355 -8.15 29.26 -7.62
C GLN A 355 -8.09 29.25 -6.09
N ASP A 356 -7.75 30.35 -5.44
CA ASP A 356 -7.61 30.44 -3.96
C ASP A 356 -8.88 30.02 -3.22
N ASP A 357 -10.05 30.42 -3.69
CA ASP A 357 -11.33 30.04 -3.06
C ASP A 357 -11.61 28.53 -3.19
N ALA A 358 -11.35 27.94 -4.35
CA ALA A 358 -11.49 26.52 -4.58
C ALA A 358 -10.49 25.73 -3.72
N LEU A 359 -9.22 26.16 -3.67
CA LEU A 359 -8.21 25.56 -2.80
C LEU A 359 -8.64 25.58 -1.32
N ALA A 360 -9.16 26.73 -0.85
CA ALA A 360 -9.62 26.86 0.53
C ALA A 360 -10.78 25.90 0.86
N LEU A 361 -11.67 25.65 -0.10
CA LEU A 361 -12.78 24.71 0.05
C LEU A 361 -12.29 23.26 0.07
N VAL A 362 -11.48 22.85 -0.91
CA VAL A 362 -10.90 21.51 -1.00
C VAL A 362 -10.07 21.15 0.24
N LYS A 363 -9.25 22.09 0.74
CA LYS A 363 -8.49 21.87 1.98
C LYS A 363 -9.39 21.57 3.16
N LYS A 364 -10.50 22.29 3.34
CA LYS A 364 -11.46 22.04 4.44
C LYS A 364 -12.12 20.69 4.30
N GLU A 365 -12.52 20.33 3.10
CA GLU A 365 -13.11 19.03 2.82
C GLU A 365 -12.14 17.88 3.13
N MET A 366 -10.92 17.95 2.60
CA MET A 366 -9.90 16.92 2.84
C MET A 366 -9.50 16.81 4.30
N ILE A 367 -9.37 17.93 5.03
CA ILE A 367 -9.15 17.90 6.48
C ILE A 367 -10.34 17.21 7.18
N GLY A 368 -11.57 17.50 6.79
CA GLY A 368 -12.76 16.84 7.30
C GLY A 368 -12.74 15.33 7.07
N ARG A 369 -12.33 14.88 5.87
CA ARG A 369 -12.16 13.45 5.54
C ARG A 369 -11.08 12.79 6.43
N VAL A 370 -9.94 13.44 6.64
CA VAL A 370 -8.87 12.93 7.52
C VAL A 370 -9.34 12.81 8.97
N VAL A 371 -10.01 13.84 9.50
CA VAL A 371 -10.58 13.84 10.86
C VAL A 371 -11.62 12.72 11.02
N PHE A 372 -12.46 12.50 10.01
CA PHE A 372 -13.43 11.40 10.01
C PHE A 372 -12.74 10.02 10.01
N MET A 373 -11.71 9.83 9.17
CA MET A 373 -10.93 8.59 9.11
C MET A 373 -10.18 8.29 10.41
N ALA A 374 -9.79 9.32 11.18
CA ALA A 374 -9.15 9.16 12.49
C ALA A 374 -10.04 8.48 13.56
N ASN A 375 -11.35 8.30 13.28
CA ASN A 375 -12.26 7.51 14.10
C ASN A 375 -12.19 5.99 13.79
N SER A 376 -11.62 5.57 12.67
CA SER A 376 -11.39 4.16 12.35
C SER A 376 -10.03 3.73 12.85
N LEU A 377 -9.99 2.72 13.72
CA LEU A 377 -8.73 2.16 14.23
C LEU A 377 -7.92 1.53 13.08
N GLU A 378 -8.59 0.88 12.16
CA GLU A 378 -8.02 0.29 10.96
C GLU A 378 -7.38 1.34 10.05
N ALA A 379 -8.10 2.42 9.76
CA ALA A 379 -7.59 3.50 8.91
C ALA A 379 -6.35 4.14 9.54
N VAL A 380 -6.35 4.37 10.85
CA VAL A 380 -5.20 4.92 11.60
C VAL A 380 -3.99 4.01 11.50
N ALA A 381 -4.16 2.69 11.73
CA ALA A 381 -3.05 1.74 11.72
C ALA A 381 -2.51 1.50 10.31
N ASN A 382 -3.38 1.30 9.32
CA ASN A 382 -2.98 0.97 7.95
C ASN A 382 -2.34 2.16 7.21
N ARG A 383 -2.67 3.41 7.61
CA ARG A 383 -2.01 4.63 7.08
C ARG A 383 -0.65 4.92 7.71
N TYR A 384 -0.30 4.25 8.81
CA TYR A 384 1.00 4.42 9.43
C TYR A 384 2.07 3.69 8.63
N ASP A 385 2.98 4.45 8.04
CA ASP A 385 4.13 3.93 7.31
C ASP A 385 5.39 4.69 7.74
N GLN A 386 6.12 4.06 8.67
CA GLN A 386 7.31 4.67 9.23
C GLN A 386 8.43 4.81 8.19
N ARG A 387 8.51 3.91 7.24
CA ARG A 387 9.55 3.93 6.21
C ARG A 387 9.34 5.08 5.24
N LEU A 388 8.09 5.34 4.87
CA LEU A 388 7.74 6.39 3.92
C LEU A 388 7.60 7.76 4.59
N PHE A 389 6.92 7.85 5.75
CA PHE A 389 6.57 9.12 6.39
C PHE A 389 7.33 9.38 7.71
N GLY A 390 8.28 8.52 8.08
CA GLY A 390 9.03 8.64 9.34
C GLY A 390 8.10 8.48 10.55
N THR A 391 8.09 9.49 11.44
CA THR A 391 7.24 9.48 12.65
C THR A 391 5.88 10.16 12.45
N ALA A 392 5.53 10.53 11.22
CA ALA A 392 4.24 11.15 10.95
C ALA A 392 3.10 10.12 11.06
N THR A 393 1.96 10.59 11.51
CA THR A 393 0.72 9.82 11.63
C THR A 393 -0.41 10.56 10.92
N ILE A 394 -1.59 9.96 10.88
CA ILE A 394 -2.80 10.60 10.33
C ILE A 394 -3.09 11.99 10.96
N PHE A 395 -2.67 12.22 12.20
CA PHE A 395 -2.88 13.49 12.90
C PHE A 395 -1.95 14.63 12.45
N ASP A 396 -0.90 14.33 11.70
CA ASP A 396 -0.02 15.34 11.08
C ASP A 396 -0.61 15.87 9.76
N GLU A 397 -1.44 15.08 9.08
CA GLU A 397 -1.95 15.39 7.75
C GLU A 397 -2.78 16.68 7.71
N PRO A 398 -3.69 17.00 8.66
CA PRO A 398 -4.48 18.23 8.62
C PRO A 398 -3.64 19.52 8.59
N ALA A 399 -2.58 19.57 9.40
CA ALA A 399 -1.69 20.74 9.42
C ALA A 399 -0.90 20.87 8.12
N VAL A 400 -0.49 19.76 7.51
CA VAL A 400 0.19 19.75 6.21
C VAL A 400 -0.77 20.24 5.11
N ILE A 401 -2.00 19.69 5.05
CA ILE A 401 -3.02 20.13 4.08
C ILE A 401 -3.33 21.63 4.24
N ASP A 402 -3.50 22.10 5.48
CA ASP A 402 -3.80 23.49 5.75
C ASP A 402 -2.66 24.45 5.30
N SER A 403 -1.42 23.98 5.35
CA SER A 403 -0.25 24.77 4.94
C SER A 403 -0.05 24.88 3.43
N LEU A 404 -0.74 24.07 2.61
CA LEU A 404 -0.55 24.04 1.15
C LEU A 404 -1.00 25.35 0.50
N THR A 405 -0.25 25.78 -0.51
CA THR A 405 -0.50 26.96 -1.33
C THR A 405 -0.68 26.58 -2.80
N LEU A 406 -1.19 27.50 -3.63
CA LEU A 406 -1.26 27.29 -5.09
C LEU A 406 0.13 27.09 -5.71
N ASP A 407 1.17 27.71 -5.15
CA ASP A 407 2.56 27.50 -5.60
C ASP A 407 3.02 26.06 -5.33
N ASP A 408 2.66 25.48 -4.17
CA ASP A 408 2.95 24.06 -3.87
C ASP A 408 2.26 23.14 -4.88
N LEU A 409 0.99 23.41 -5.22
CA LEU A 409 0.24 22.62 -6.20
C LEU A 409 0.80 22.77 -7.61
N THR A 410 1.19 24.00 -7.98
CA THR A 410 1.83 24.28 -9.27
C THR A 410 3.14 23.49 -9.40
N ALA A 411 3.98 23.52 -8.37
CA ALA A 411 5.25 22.79 -8.37
C ALA A 411 5.04 21.28 -8.52
N VAL A 412 4.05 20.72 -7.80
CA VAL A 412 3.71 19.29 -7.89
C VAL A 412 3.13 18.93 -9.26
N ALA A 413 2.25 19.78 -9.81
CA ALA A 413 1.66 19.54 -11.13
C ALA A 413 2.73 19.57 -12.23
N GLU A 414 3.66 20.54 -12.19
CA GLU A 414 4.80 20.62 -13.13
C GLU A 414 5.73 19.40 -13.02
N GLN A 415 5.91 18.86 -11.82
CA GLN A 415 6.74 17.67 -11.60
C GLN A 415 6.05 16.38 -12.05
N LEU A 416 4.75 16.23 -11.79
CA LEU A 416 4.03 14.97 -11.97
C LEU A 416 3.34 14.87 -13.34
N LEU A 417 2.64 15.93 -13.78
CA LEU A 417 1.78 15.90 -14.96
C LEU A 417 2.56 16.23 -16.24
N GLN A 418 3.55 15.40 -16.55
CA GLN A 418 4.37 15.54 -17.76
C GLN A 418 3.83 14.64 -18.87
N SER A 419 3.62 15.16 -20.08
CA SER A 419 3.02 14.41 -21.20
C SER A 419 3.76 13.13 -21.55
N GLN A 420 5.11 13.10 -21.40
CA GLN A 420 5.90 11.87 -21.62
C GLN A 420 5.74 10.81 -20.51
N ALA A 421 5.08 11.15 -19.39
CA ALA A 421 4.82 10.25 -18.27
C ALA A 421 3.46 9.56 -18.36
N ILE A 422 2.65 9.88 -19.39
CA ILE A 422 1.29 9.41 -19.57
C ILE A 422 1.27 8.09 -20.34
N SER A 423 0.37 7.20 -19.93
CA SER A 423 0.07 5.95 -20.60
C SER A 423 -1.43 5.68 -20.59
N GLU A 424 -1.92 4.93 -21.56
CA GLU A 424 -3.29 4.49 -21.70
C GLU A 424 -3.36 2.96 -21.71
N TYR A 425 -4.35 2.39 -21.02
CA TYR A 425 -4.62 0.96 -21.07
C TYR A 425 -6.13 0.72 -21.14
N GLN A 426 -6.56 -0.16 -22.07
CA GLN A 426 -7.97 -0.39 -22.32
C GLN A 426 -8.32 -1.87 -22.26
N ILE A 427 -9.48 -2.18 -21.70
CA ILE A 427 -10.13 -3.48 -21.82
C ILE A 427 -11.36 -3.31 -22.70
N ARG A 428 -11.39 -4.04 -23.80
CA ARG A 428 -12.49 -4.01 -24.77
C ARG A 428 -13.38 -5.24 -24.66
N PRO A 429 -14.68 -5.10 -24.93
CA PRO A 429 -15.57 -6.24 -25.03
C PRO A 429 -15.08 -7.22 -26.12
N GLN A 430 -15.00 -8.50 -25.77
CA GLN A 430 -14.72 -9.54 -26.77
C GLN A 430 -15.84 -9.57 -27.80
N ALA A 431 -15.47 -9.71 -29.07
CA ALA A 431 -16.45 -9.94 -30.13
C ALA A 431 -17.30 -11.18 -29.79
N LYS A 432 -18.62 -11.03 -29.77
CA LYS A 432 -19.52 -12.18 -29.60
C LYS A 432 -19.35 -13.07 -30.82
N ASN A 433 -18.81 -14.29 -30.63
CA ASN A 433 -18.76 -15.33 -31.65
C ASN A 433 -20.16 -15.78 -32.05
#